data_9866f49c9e58ab7e689eec65e26804c4
#
_entry.id   9866f49c9e58ab7e689eec65e26804c4
#
_cell.length_a   1.000
_cell.length_b   1.000
_cell.length_c   1.000
_cell.angle_alpha   90.00
_cell.angle_beta   90.00
_cell.angle_gamma   90.00
#
_symmetry.space_group_name_H-M   'P 1'
#
loop_
_entity.id
_entity.type
_entity.pdbx_description
1 polymer ?
#
loop_
_entity_poly.entity_id
_entity_poly.type
_entity_poly.pdbx_seq_one_letter_code
_entity_poly.pdbx_strand_id
1 'polypeptide(L)'
;MGRQIEELAAFVAATRWDDVPAPVQHHTRLVLLDTLGVILAGSERPEVRALRDRLAATAGSGATVYAPGWPVQDPRTAALLNGTAGRAIELCEGLRLVSGQAAMQVLPGVLALGEHLGRSGREILAAFVLGYEVAARLAGGFTPRPLAHQNGQALLLAAAAAGARLYGLDGKGISRAMRLAAVLLLTPSYTNAVAGATALNIAGGMSGHAAALAPELALAGFTAQEDAIEEALGQLVGSAFATDGLLDGLGARWEITRNYFRLYACCNPIHPALDCLSEILAELHPRPDEIARIEVATYRFASVMKNPDPPNYFASKYSLPHAAAAMVVRGHAGF
;
A
#
# COMPACT_ATOMS: atom_id res chain seq x y z
N MET A 1 -21.90 -4.24 -16.54
CA MET A 1 -20.59 -3.86 -16.01
C MET A 1 -20.36 -4.41 -14.59
N GLY A 2 -21.18 -4.25 -13.61
CA GLY A 2 -20.94 -4.72 -12.23
C GLY A 2 -20.67 -6.22 -11.96
N ARG A 3 -20.86 -7.10 -12.93
CA ARG A 3 -20.77 -8.57 -12.73
C ARG A 3 -19.38 -9.05 -12.27
N GLN A 4 -18.30 -8.52 -12.83
CA GLN A 4 -16.93 -8.90 -12.45
C GLN A 4 -16.60 -8.51 -11.00
N ILE A 5 -17.08 -7.36 -10.55
CA ILE A 5 -16.94 -6.92 -9.15
C ILE A 5 -17.71 -7.85 -8.22
N GLU A 6 -18.92 -8.28 -8.60
CA GLU A 6 -19.72 -9.24 -7.83
C GLU A 6 -19.03 -10.61 -7.73
N GLU A 7 -18.48 -11.11 -8.83
CA GLU A 7 -17.78 -12.39 -8.85
C GLU A 7 -16.47 -12.33 -8.03
N LEU A 8 -15.74 -11.22 -8.11
CA LEU A 8 -14.55 -10.98 -7.29
C LEU A 8 -14.90 -10.92 -5.79
N ALA A 9 -15.97 -10.23 -5.43
CA ALA A 9 -16.46 -10.14 -4.06
C ALA A 9 -16.96 -11.50 -3.55
N ALA A 10 -17.63 -12.30 -4.39
CA ALA A 10 -18.04 -13.65 -4.05
C ALA A 10 -16.84 -14.57 -3.79
N PHE A 11 -15.79 -14.46 -4.59
CA PHE A 11 -14.52 -15.18 -4.35
C PHE A 11 -13.91 -14.79 -3.01
N VAL A 12 -13.87 -13.49 -2.67
CA VAL A 12 -13.37 -13.01 -1.37
C VAL A 12 -14.21 -13.58 -0.23
N ALA A 13 -15.53 -13.64 -0.35
CA ALA A 13 -16.40 -14.19 0.68
C ALA A 13 -16.22 -15.69 0.90
N ALA A 14 -16.08 -16.45 -0.18
CA ALA A 14 -16.09 -17.92 -0.16
C ALA A 14 -14.74 -18.54 0.22
N THR A 15 -13.62 -17.92 -0.17
CA THR A 15 -12.28 -18.51 -0.03
C THR A 15 -11.81 -18.50 1.43
N ARG A 16 -11.44 -19.64 1.98
CA ARG A 16 -10.86 -19.79 3.32
C ARG A 16 -9.33 -19.81 3.25
N TRP A 17 -8.67 -19.62 4.38
CA TRP A 17 -7.21 -19.73 4.46
C TRP A 17 -6.67 -21.08 3.99
N ASP A 18 -7.39 -22.17 4.28
CA ASP A 18 -6.99 -23.52 3.89
C ASP A 18 -7.14 -23.80 2.39
N ASP A 19 -7.91 -22.98 1.68
CA ASP A 19 -8.08 -23.07 0.23
C ASP A 19 -6.92 -22.35 -0.51
N VAL A 20 -6.12 -21.55 0.21
CA VAL A 20 -4.95 -20.83 -0.34
C VAL A 20 -3.77 -21.81 -0.47
N PRO A 21 -3.10 -21.92 -1.62
CA PRO A 21 -1.97 -22.82 -1.81
C PRO A 21 -0.82 -22.55 -0.81
N ALA A 22 -0.16 -23.61 -0.32
CA ALA A 22 0.88 -23.52 0.70
C ALA A 22 2.04 -22.55 0.35
N PRO A 23 2.55 -22.48 -0.90
CA PRO A 23 3.54 -21.49 -1.29
C PRO A 23 3.03 -20.04 -1.16
N VAL A 24 1.76 -19.80 -1.50
CA VAL A 24 1.11 -18.49 -1.35
C VAL A 24 0.94 -18.12 0.12
N GLN A 25 0.52 -19.09 0.96
CA GLN A 25 0.45 -18.89 2.40
C GLN A 25 1.80 -18.51 3.00
N HIS A 26 2.88 -19.16 2.58
CA HIS A 26 4.24 -18.82 3.03
C HIS A 26 4.61 -17.39 2.60
N HIS A 27 4.41 -17.07 1.33
CA HIS A 27 4.73 -15.74 0.81
C HIS A 27 3.90 -14.63 1.47
N THR A 28 2.62 -14.89 1.75
CA THR A 28 1.75 -13.97 2.50
C THR A 28 2.33 -13.60 3.87
N ARG A 29 2.92 -14.60 4.58
CA ARG A 29 3.57 -14.35 5.88
C ARG A 29 4.84 -13.51 5.74
N LEU A 30 5.60 -13.69 4.66
CA LEU A 30 6.78 -12.84 4.37
C LEU A 30 6.36 -11.39 4.10
N VAL A 31 5.32 -11.17 3.30
CA VAL A 31 4.80 -9.83 3.03
C VAL A 31 4.25 -9.17 4.31
N LEU A 32 3.57 -9.94 5.16
CA LEU A 32 3.12 -9.46 6.47
C LEU A 32 4.30 -9.04 7.34
N LEU A 33 5.36 -9.86 7.43
CA LEU A 33 6.56 -9.58 8.23
C LEU A 33 7.27 -8.31 7.75
N ASP A 34 7.48 -8.18 6.44
CA ASP A 34 8.06 -7.00 5.80
C ASP A 34 7.25 -5.74 6.15
N THR A 35 5.93 -5.82 5.95
CA THR A 35 5.03 -4.68 6.18
C THR A 35 5.02 -4.25 7.65
N LEU A 36 5.01 -5.19 8.60
CA LEU A 36 5.11 -4.88 10.03
C LEU A 36 6.44 -4.21 10.37
N GLY A 37 7.55 -4.71 9.82
CA GLY A 37 8.87 -4.09 9.99
C GLY A 37 8.91 -2.65 9.50
N VAL A 38 8.32 -2.40 8.33
CA VAL A 38 8.23 -1.05 7.74
C VAL A 38 7.33 -0.12 8.57
N ILE A 39 6.21 -0.62 9.10
CA ILE A 39 5.33 0.15 10.01
C ILE A 39 6.10 0.55 11.27
N LEU A 40 6.76 -0.40 11.92
CA LEU A 40 7.55 -0.15 13.13
C LEU A 40 8.65 0.90 12.88
N ALA A 41 9.42 0.75 11.82
CA ALA A 41 10.49 1.69 11.48
C ALA A 41 9.92 3.09 11.13
N GLY A 42 8.81 3.15 10.38
CA GLY A 42 8.16 4.41 10.01
C GLY A 42 7.44 5.09 11.15
N SER A 43 7.05 4.36 12.20
CA SER A 43 6.38 4.92 13.39
C SER A 43 7.24 5.94 14.14
N GLU A 44 8.56 5.88 13.97
CA GLU A 44 9.52 6.80 14.60
C GLU A 44 9.70 8.12 13.83
N ARG A 45 9.08 8.27 12.66
CA ARG A 45 9.15 9.56 11.91
C ARG A 45 8.48 10.69 12.68
N PRO A 46 9.08 11.89 12.72
CA PRO A 46 8.56 13.04 13.50
C PRO A 46 7.10 13.37 13.20
N GLU A 47 6.72 13.39 11.93
CA GLU A 47 5.35 13.68 11.51
C GLU A 47 4.34 12.59 11.93
N VAL A 48 4.78 11.32 11.96
CA VAL A 48 3.94 10.18 12.40
C VAL A 48 3.77 10.23 13.92
N ARG A 49 4.85 10.50 14.65
CA ARG A 49 4.80 10.68 16.12
C ARG A 49 3.89 11.84 16.49
N ALA A 50 4.03 12.99 15.83
CA ALA A 50 3.20 14.17 16.07
C ALA A 50 1.71 13.90 15.79
N LEU A 51 1.38 13.18 14.71
CA LEU A 51 0.01 12.77 14.40
C LEU A 51 -0.55 11.85 15.51
N ARG A 52 0.23 10.87 15.90
CA ARG A 52 -0.09 9.92 16.97
C ARG A 52 -0.39 10.63 18.29
N ASP A 53 0.48 11.59 18.69
CA ASP A 53 0.30 12.36 19.93
C ASP A 53 -1.01 13.16 19.94
N ARG A 54 -1.41 13.70 18.78
CA ARG A 54 -2.67 14.44 18.63
C ARG A 54 -3.89 13.52 18.70
N LEU A 55 -3.81 12.32 18.14
CA LEU A 55 -4.93 11.36 18.11
C LEU A 55 -5.02 10.54 19.37
N ALA A 56 -3.94 10.38 20.13
CA ALA A 56 -3.94 9.66 21.42
C ALA A 56 -4.87 10.29 22.47
N ALA A 57 -5.20 11.59 22.37
CA ALA A 57 -6.17 12.24 23.23
C ALA A 57 -7.60 11.66 23.11
N THR A 58 -7.86 10.90 22.04
CA THR A 58 -9.14 10.21 21.80
C THR A 58 -9.01 8.69 21.99
N ALA A 59 -8.03 8.25 22.81
CA ALA A 59 -7.72 6.84 23.02
C ALA A 59 -8.98 6.01 23.28
N GLY A 60 -9.14 4.94 22.50
CA GLY A 60 -10.22 3.97 22.62
C GLY A 60 -9.69 2.62 23.09
N SER A 61 -10.43 1.57 22.81
CA SER A 61 -10.03 0.18 23.05
C SER A 61 -10.17 -0.63 21.75
N GLY A 62 -9.30 -1.59 21.52
CA GLY A 62 -9.54 -2.68 20.58
C GLY A 62 -8.53 -2.93 19.48
N ALA A 63 -7.55 -2.05 19.18
CA ALA A 63 -6.56 -2.31 18.16
C ALA A 63 -5.18 -1.73 18.47
N THR A 64 -4.13 -2.47 18.14
CA THR A 64 -2.73 -2.10 18.39
C THR A 64 -2.26 -1.02 17.41
N VAL A 65 -1.63 0.04 17.95
CA VAL A 65 -0.75 0.91 17.21
C VAL A 65 0.65 0.34 17.30
N TYR A 66 1.22 -0.08 16.15
CA TYR A 66 2.53 -0.72 16.08
C TYR A 66 3.65 0.32 16.25
N ALA A 67 3.76 0.83 17.46
CA ALA A 67 4.80 1.74 17.88
C ALA A 67 5.13 1.46 19.36
N PRO A 68 6.40 1.43 19.78
CA PRO A 68 6.80 1.10 21.15
C PRO A 68 6.10 2.00 22.18
N GLY A 69 5.47 1.38 23.19
CA GLY A 69 4.86 2.10 24.31
C GLY A 69 3.52 2.81 24.01
N TRP A 70 2.92 2.59 22.84
CA TRP A 70 1.65 3.25 22.52
C TRP A 70 0.43 2.46 22.98
N PRO A 71 -0.59 3.15 23.50
CA PRO A 71 -1.82 2.50 23.89
C PRO A 71 -2.63 2.05 22.69
N VAL A 72 -3.47 1.04 22.88
CA VAL A 72 -4.48 0.62 21.90
C VAL A 72 -5.42 1.77 21.58
N GLN A 73 -5.92 1.80 20.35
CA GLN A 73 -6.85 2.81 19.84
C GLN A 73 -8.10 2.14 19.30
N ASP A 74 -9.13 2.93 18.96
CA ASP A 74 -10.19 2.40 18.12
C ASP A 74 -9.62 1.91 16.78
N PRO A 75 -10.26 0.92 16.12
CA PRO A 75 -9.67 0.28 14.96
C PRO A 75 -9.43 1.21 13.75
N ARG A 76 -10.23 2.27 13.61
CA ARG A 76 -10.06 3.26 12.51
C ARG A 76 -8.82 4.12 12.73
N THR A 77 -8.63 4.58 13.96
CA THR A 77 -7.44 5.36 14.35
C THR A 77 -6.18 4.52 14.31
N ALA A 78 -6.20 3.28 14.83
CA ALA A 78 -5.05 2.38 14.76
C ALA A 78 -4.65 2.09 13.29
N ALA A 79 -5.61 1.79 12.43
CA ALA A 79 -5.37 1.56 11.01
C ALA A 79 -4.80 2.80 10.30
N LEU A 80 -5.33 4.00 10.62
CA LEU A 80 -4.83 5.27 10.11
C LEU A 80 -3.36 5.49 10.49
N LEU A 81 -3.02 5.33 11.76
CA LEU A 81 -1.66 5.53 12.26
C LEU A 81 -0.67 4.52 11.69
N ASN A 82 -1.01 3.24 11.71
CA ASN A 82 -0.17 2.17 11.19
C ASN A 82 0.07 2.30 9.67
N GLY A 83 -0.97 2.59 8.90
CA GLY A 83 -0.86 2.77 7.46
C GLY A 83 -0.06 4.03 7.07
N THR A 84 -0.18 5.11 7.85
CA THR A 84 0.63 6.31 7.64
C THR A 84 2.10 6.04 7.98
N ALA A 85 2.37 5.35 9.09
CA ALA A 85 3.73 4.95 9.49
C ALA A 85 4.40 4.10 8.40
N GLY A 86 3.71 3.11 7.88
CA GLY A 86 4.27 2.23 6.87
C GLY A 86 4.57 2.88 5.53
N ARG A 87 3.98 4.06 5.22
CA ARG A 87 4.35 4.85 4.04
C ARG A 87 5.53 5.80 4.28
N ALA A 88 5.80 6.15 5.53
CA ALA A 88 6.65 7.29 5.88
C ALA A 88 8.13 7.14 5.49
N ILE A 89 8.63 5.93 5.30
CA ILE A 89 10.05 5.67 4.98
C ILE A 89 10.30 5.19 3.54
N GLU A 90 9.26 5.11 2.69
CA GLU A 90 9.35 4.68 1.29
C GLU A 90 10.04 3.31 1.10
N LEU A 91 9.79 2.35 2.01
CA LEU A 91 10.38 1.01 2.01
C LEU A 91 9.35 -0.12 1.87
N CYS A 92 8.06 0.20 1.82
CA CYS A 92 6.99 -0.79 1.66
C CYS A 92 7.10 -1.54 0.33
N GLU A 93 6.70 -2.82 0.34
CA GLU A 93 6.63 -3.67 -0.84
C GLU A 93 5.84 -3.04 -2.00
N GLY A 94 5.85 -3.64 -3.16
CA GLY A 94 5.06 -3.17 -4.27
C GLY A 94 4.65 -4.25 -5.26
N LEU A 95 3.62 -3.93 -6.03
CA LEU A 95 3.14 -4.75 -7.13
C LEU A 95 4.05 -4.57 -8.35
N ARG A 96 4.57 -5.67 -8.91
CA ARG A 96 5.54 -5.63 -10.00
C ARG A 96 4.95 -5.13 -11.32
N LEU A 97 3.74 -5.57 -11.65
CA LEU A 97 3.11 -5.32 -12.96
C LEU A 97 2.18 -4.11 -12.99
N VAL A 98 1.88 -3.57 -11.84
CA VAL A 98 1.04 -2.39 -11.69
C VAL A 98 1.67 -1.46 -10.66
N SER A 99 1.38 -0.18 -10.77
CA SER A 99 1.86 0.77 -9.80
C SER A 99 1.06 0.65 -8.51
N GLY A 100 1.72 0.48 -7.35
CA GLY A 100 1.03 0.45 -6.07
C GLY A 100 1.74 -0.37 -4.99
N GLN A 101 1.35 -0.15 -3.76
CA GLN A 101 1.81 -0.84 -2.55
C GLN A 101 0.59 -1.43 -1.84
N ALA A 102 0.19 -2.64 -2.25
CA ALA A 102 -1.07 -3.24 -1.82
C ALA A 102 -1.05 -3.62 -0.34
N ALA A 103 0.03 -4.22 0.14
CA ALA A 103 0.12 -4.64 1.54
C ALA A 103 -0.05 -3.45 2.48
N MET A 104 0.60 -2.34 2.19
CA MET A 104 0.56 -1.14 3.03
C MET A 104 -0.83 -0.51 3.11
N GLN A 105 -1.67 -0.69 2.12
CA GLN A 105 -3.03 -0.12 2.12
C GLN A 105 -4.08 -1.09 2.68
N VAL A 106 -3.84 -2.39 2.60
CA VAL A 106 -4.78 -3.42 3.07
C VAL A 106 -4.48 -3.86 4.50
N LEU A 107 -3.21 -4.17 4.80
CA LEU A 107 -2.83 -4.82 6.06
C LEU A 107 -3.15 -4.00 7.32
N PRO A 108 -2.90 -2.68 7.39
CA PRO A 108 -3.20 -1.90 8.60
C PRO A 108 -4.66 -1.99 9.04
N GLY A 109 -5.59 -1.91 8.09
CA GLY A 109 -7.02 -2.08 8.36
C GLY A 109 -7.38 -3.51 8.77
N VAL A 110 -6.81 -4.49 8.09
CA VAL A 110 -7.04 -5.93 8.38
C VAL A 110 -6.56 -6.29 9.79
N LEU A 111 -5.38 -5.82 10.19
CA LEU A 111 -4.87 -6.07 11.55
C LEU A 111 -5.73 -5.39 12.60
N ALA A 112 -6.02 -4.11 12.44
CA ALA A 112 -6.81 -3.35 13.41
C ALA A 112 -8.22 -3.94 13.59
N LEU A 113 -8.89 -4.29 12.49
CA LEU A 113 -10.20 -4.93 12.54
C LEU A 113 -10.12 -6.36 13.09
N GLY A 114 -9.11 -7.13 12.68
CA GLY A 114 -8.91 -8.49 13.15
C GLY A 114 -8.77 -8.56 14.67
N GLU A 115 -7.98 -7.66 15.26
CA GLU A 115 -7.84 -7.54 16.72
C GLU A 115 -9.17 -7.10 17.37
N HIS A 116 -9.79 -6.05 16.84
CA HIS A 116 -11.05 -5.50 17.40
C HIS A 116 -12.19 -6.52 17.38
N LEU A 117 -12.31 -7.30 16.31
CA LEU A 117 -13.36 -8.32 16.13
C LEU A 117 -12.99 -9.68 16.74
N GLY A 118 -11.83 -9.82 17.37
CA GLY A 118 -11.34 -11.08 17.96
C GLY A 118 -11.14 -12.18 16.93
N ARG A 119 -10.73 -11.83 15.71
CA ARG A 119 -10.50 -12.80 14.62
C ARG A 119 -9.22 -13.58 14.82
N SER A 120 -9.26 -14.85 14.46
CA SER A 120 -8.06 -15.70 14.47
C SER A 120 -7.00 -15.23 13.47
N GLY A 121 -5.73 -15.56 13.70
CA GLY A 121 -4.66 -15.26 12.76
C GLY A 121 -4.89 -15.84 11.35
N ARG A 122 -5.61 -16.99 11.24
CA ARG A 122 -5.99 -17.57 9.95
C ARG A 122 -7.02 -16.72 9.20
N GLU A 123 -7.99 -16.15 9.90
CA GLU A 123 -8.98 -15.23 9.31
C GLU A 123 -8.33 -13.92 8.87
N ILE A 124 -7.41 -13.39 9.68
CA ILE A 124 -6.63 -12.20 9.36
C ILE A 124 -5.77 -12.42 8.12
N LEU A 125 -5.02 -13.52 8.05
CA LEU A 125 -4.21 -13.86 6.88
C LEU A 125 -5.05 -14.09 5.62
N ALA A 126 -6.22 -14.73 5.75
CA ALA A 126 -7.15 -14.89 4.63
C ALA A 126 -7.67 -13.54 4.13
N ALA A 127 -8.11 -12.66 5.03
CA ALA A 127 -8.57 -11.33 4.65
C ALA A 127 -7.45 -10.50 4.00
N PHE A 128 -6.22 -10.63 4.49
CA PHE A 128 -5.07 -9.93 3.93
C PHE A 128 -4.74 -10.39 2.52
N VAL A 129 -4.56 -11.71 2.29
CA VAL A 129 -4.19 -12.22 0.95
C VAL A 129 -5.30 -11.97 -0.06
N LEU A 130 -6.56 -12.09 0.33
CA LEU A 130 -7.70 -11.81 -0.55
C LEU A 130 -7.87 -10.32 -0.84
N GLY A 131 -7.65 -9.44 0.14
CA GLY A 131 -7.56 -8.01 -0.09
C GLY A 131 -6.41 -7.64 -1.01
N TYR A 132 -5.25 -8.28 -0.87
CA TYR A 132 -4.11 -8.09 -1.79
C TYR A 132 -4.48 -8.50 -3.21
N GLU A 133 -5.18 -9.62 -3.37
CA GLU A 133 -5.66 -10.12 -4.67
C GLU A 133 -6.62 -9.13 -5.35
N VAL A 134 -7.59 -8.60 -4.60
CA VAL A 134 -8.49 -7.54 -5.08
C VAL A 134 -7.69 -6.29 -5.49
N ALA A 135 -6.73 -5.87 -4.68
CA ALA A 135 -5.90 -4.69 -4.94
C ALA A 135 -5.13 -4.81 -6.26
N ALA A 136 -4.48 -5.95 -6.48
CA ALA A 136 -3.69 -6.18 -7.69
C ALA A 136 -4.56 -6.19 -8.95
N ARG A 137 -5.72 -6.82 -8.88
CA ARG A 137 -6.66 -6.93 -10.00
C ARG A 137 -7.30 -5.59 -10.35
N LEU A 138 -7.80 -4.86 -9.37
CA LEU A 138 -8.34 -3.53 -9.59
C LEU A 138 -7.27 -2.58 -10.15
N ALA A 139 -6.06 -2.60 -9.58
CA ALA A 139 -4.95 -1.79 -10.07
C ALA A 139 -4.52 -2.17 -11.50
N GLY A 140 -4.62 -3.45 -11.87
CA GLY A 140 -4.33 -3.93 -13.23
C GLY A 140 -5.28 -3.38 -14.29
N GLY A 141 -6.55 -3.15 -13.94
CA GLY A 141 -7.53 -2.52 -14.83
C GLY A 141 -7.55 -0.99 -14.79
N PHE A 142 -6.86 -0.38 -13.83
CA PHE A 142 -6.97 1.04 -13.52
C PHE A 142 -5.84 1.88 -14.13
N THR A 143 -6.21 2.93 -14.86
CA THR A 143 -5.28 3.93 -15.36
C THR A 143 -5.51 5.25 -14.61
N PRO A 144 -4.62 5.64 -13.68
CA PRO A 144 -4.77 6.91 -12.95
C PRO A 144 -4.62 8.11 -13.90
N ARG A 145 -5.15 9.26 -13.51
CA ARG A 145 -4.88 10.51 -14.25
C ARG A 145 -3.40 10.87 -14.20
N PRO A 146 -2.86 11.58 -15.19
CA PRO A 146 -1.40 11.79 -15.35
C PRO A 146 -0.67 12.37 -14.14
N LEU A 147 -1.32 13.19 -13.32
CA LEU A 147 -0.73 13.80 -12.13
C LEU A 147 -1.10 13.06 -10.83
N ALA A 148 -2.00 12.09 -10.90
CA ALA A 148 -2.47 11.38 -9.73
C ALA A 148 -1.50 10.29 -9.32
N HIS A 149 -1.30 10.14 -8.01
CA HIS A 149 -0.66 8.97 -7.44
C HIS A 149 -1.74 7.93 -7.11
N GLN A 150 -1.54 6.67 -7.49
CA GLN A 150 -2.54 5.60 -7.38
C GLN A 150 -2.83 5.15 -5.94
N ASN A 151 -2.01 5.53 -4.95
CA ASN A 151 -2.27 5.19 -3.56
C ASN A 151 -3.55 5.87 -3.05
N GLY A 152 -4.37 5.14 -2.31
CA GLY A 152 -5.67 5.64 -1.84
C GLY A 152 -6.76 5.65 -2.90
N GLN A 153 -6.53 5.01 -4.05
CA GLN A 153 -7.51 4.87 -5.14
C GLN A 153 -7.97 3.40 -5.24
N ALA A 154 -7.68 2.69 -6.31
CA ALA A 154 -8.12 1.29 -6.47
C ALA A 154 -7.77 0.38 -5.28
N LEU A 155 -6.61 0.60 -4.65
CA LEU A 155 -6.15 -0.17 -3.50
C LEU A 155 -6.97 0.09 -2.22
N LEU A 156 -7.59 1.27 -2.09
CA LEU A 156 -8.50 1.57 -0.98
C LEU A 156 -9.78 0.73 -1.06
N LEU A 157 -10.30 0.49 -2.27
CA LEU A 157 -11.47 -0.39 -2.45
C LEU A 157 -11.18 -1.82 -2.01
N ALA A 158 -9.96 -2.28 -2.24
CA ALA A 158 -9.51 -3.59 -1.81
C ALA A 158 -9.38 -3.69 -0.28
N ALA A 159 -8.94 -2.63 0.37
CA ALA A 159 -8.94 -2.56 1.83
C ALA A 159 -10.37 -2.67 2.40
N ALA A 160 -11.35 -2.01 1.78
CA ALA A 160 -12.76 -2.14 2.13
C ALA A 160 -13.30 -3.57 1.94
N ALA A 161 -12.90 -4.26 0.87
CA ALA A 161 -13.26 -5.66 0.65
C ALA A 161 -12.71 -6.58 1.75
N ALA A 162 -11.45 -6.41 2.13
CA ALA A 162 -10.81 -7.17 3.20
C ALA A 162 -11.47 -6.91 4.57
N GLY A 163 -11.80 -5.66 4.85
CA GLY A 163 -12.52 -5.27 6.05
C GLY A 163 -13.92 -5.90 6.11
N ALA A 164 -14.67 -5.83 5.01
CA ALA A 164 -16.01 -6.42 4.90
C ALA A 164 -16.01 -7.94 5.12
N ARG A 165 -14.97 -8.62 4.64
CA ARG A 165 -14.76 -10.04 4.91
C ARG A 165 -14.58 -10.32 6.41
N LEU A 166 -13.81 -9.51 7.13
CA LEU A 166 -13.61 -9.69 8.58
C LEU A 166 -14.90 -9.47 9.38
N TYR A 167 -15.82 -8.62 8.89
CA TYR A 167 -17.17 -8.52 9.44
C TYR A 167 -18.07 -9.74 9.11
N GLY A 168 -17.60 -10.64 8.24
CA GLY A 168 -18.37 -11.83 7.85
C GLY A 168 -19.45 -11.53 6.80
N LEU A 169 -19.32 -10.46 6.04
CA LEU A 169 -20.25 -10.13 4.98
C LEU A 169 -20.13 -11.14 3.82
N ASP A 170 -21.27 -11.44 3.20
CA ASP A 170 -21.32 -12.23 1.98
C ASP A 170 -20.82 -11.44 0.75
N GLY A 171 -20.78 -12.07 -0.42
CA GLY A 171 -20.31 -11.42 -1.65
C GLY A 171 -21.06 -10.12 -1.98
N LYS A 172 -22.37 -10.07 -1.73
CA LYS A 172 -23.18 -8.87 -1.94
C LYS A 172 -22.84 -7.76 -0.93
N GLY A 173 -22.60 -8.13 0.32
CA GLY A 173 -22.17 -7.20 1.36
C GLY A 173 -20.77 -6.64 1.07
N ILE A 174 -19.83 -7.50 0.61
CA ILE A 174 -18.47 -7.09 0.24
C ILE A 174 -18.49 -6.14 -0.96
N SER A 175 -19.22 -6.47 -2.03
CA SER A 175 -19.34 -5.59 -3.21
C SER A 175 -19.99 -4.25 -2.87
N ARG A 176 -20.99 -4.26 -1.98
CA ARG A 176 -21.60 -3.03 -1.45
C ARG A 176 -20.59 -2.18 -0.68
N ALA A 177 -19.79 -2.78 0.21
CA ALA A 177 -18.76 -2.05 0.95
C ALA A 177 -17.70 -1.46 0.01
N MET A 178 -17.28 -2.19 -1.03
CA MET A 178 -16.38 -1.66 -2.06
C MET A 178 -16.99 -0.46 -2.80
N ARG A 179 -18.25 -0.53 -3.20
CA ARG A 179 -18.94 0.58 -3.87
C ARG A 179 -19.10 1.79 -2.97
N LEU A 180 -19.42 1.59 -1.70
CA LEU A 180 -19.48 2.68 -0.72
C LEU A 180 -18.10 3.31 -0.50
N ALA A 181 -17.03 2.52 -0.54
CA ALA A 181 -15.68 3.03 -0.43
C ALA A 181 -15.26 3.89 -1.63
N ALA A 182 -15.94 3.81 -2.76
CA ALA A 182 -15.65 4.64 -3.94
C ALA A 182 -15.79 6.15 -3.68
N VAL A 183 -16.64 6.56 -2.71
CA VAL A 183 -16.75 7.97 -2.31
C VAL A 183 -15.62 8.43 -1.38
N LEU A 184 -14.81 7.49 -0.88
CA LEU A 184 -13.68 7.76 0.03
C LEU A 184 -12.34 7.83 -0.72
N LEU A 185 -12.34 7.69 -2.05
CA LEU A 185 -11.12 7.68 -2.86
C LEU A 185 -10.35 9.00 -2.70
N LEU A 186 -9.04 8.86 -2.60
CA LEU A 186 -8.14 9.99 -2.40
C LEU A 186 -7.64 10.53 -3.73
N THR A 187 -7.20 11.78 -3.70
CA THR A 187 -6.59 12.46 -4.87
C THR A 187 -5.16 12.92 -4.58
N PRO A 188 -4.24 12.04 -4.15
CA PRO A 188 -2.86 12.43 -3.92
C PRO A 188 -2.16 12.73 -5.25
N SER A 189 -1.29 13.74 -5.23
CA SER A 189 -0.52 14.15 -6.39
C SER A 189 0.89 13.57 -6.33
N TYR A 190 1.38 13.06 -7.47
CA TYR A 190 2.75 12.58 -7.60
C TYR A 190 3.78 13.72 -7.42
N THR A 191 3.43 14.93 -7.81
CA THR A 191 4.29 16.12 -7.66
C THR A 191 4.54 16.44 -6.19
N ASN A 192 3.58 16.23 -5.29
CA ASN A 192 3.77 16.37 -3.85
C ASN A 192 4.87 15.43 -3.34
N ALA A 193 4.88 14.17 -3.78
CA ALA A 193 5.89 13.20 -3.37
C ALA A 193 7.30 13.63 -3.80
N VAL A 194 7.45 14.01 -5.07
CA VAL A 194 8.75 14.48 -5.63
C VAL A 194 9.23 15.77 -4.96
N ALA A 195 8.30 16.66 -4.59
CA ALA A 195 8.61 17.89 -3.85
C ALA A 195 8.95 17.64 -2.36
N GLY A 196 8.79 16.42 -1.87
CA GLY A 196 9.07 16.06 -0.48
C GLY A 196 7.97 16.39 0.50
N ALA A 197 6.73 16.59 0.01
CA ALA A 197 5.56 16.76 0.87
C ALA A 197 5.07 15.40 1.39
N THR A 198 4.98 15.27 2.72
CA THR A 198 4.61 14.00 3.39
C THR A 198 3.12 13.66 3.30
N ALA A 199 2.30 14.52 2.67
CA ALA A 199 0.86 14.28 2.53
C ALA A 199 0.51 12.94 1.86
N LEU A 200 1.37 12.43 0.96
CA LEU A 200 1.18 11.11 0.35
C LEU A 200 1.16 9.96 1.36
N ASN A 201 1.86 10.10 2.50
CA ASN A 201 1.96 9.06 3.51
C ASN A 201 0.60 8.74 4.14
N ILE A 202 -0.32 9.71 4.15
CA ILE A 202 -1.68 9.56 4.68
C ILE A 202 -2.50 8.55 3.85
N ALA A 203 -2.15 8.33 2.58
CA ALA A 203 -2.91 7.43 1.72
C ALA A 203 -2.98 5.99 2.24
N GLY A 204 -1.88 5.45 2.82
CA GLY A 204 -1.89 4.14 3.47
C GLY A 204 -2.82 4.11 4.69
N GLY A 205 -2.74 5.15 5.51
CA GLY A 205 -3.59 5.29 6.70
C GLY A 205 -5.08 5.41 6.36
N MET A 206 -5.42 6.23 5.37
CA MET A 206 -6.80 6.42 4.95
C MET A 206 -7.39 5.16 4.29
N SER A 207 -6.58 4.38 3.58
CA SER A 207 -7.02 3.08 3.07
C SER A 207 -7.35 2.11 4.21
N GLY A 208 -6.50 2.05 5.24
CA GLY A 208 -6.77 1.29 6.45
C GLY A 208 -8.01 1.77 7.21
N HIS A 209 -8.20 3.09 7.31
CA HIS A 209 -9.40 3.69 7.89
C HIS A 209 -10.67 3.30 7.11
N ALA A 210 -10.61 3.35 5.78
CA ALA A 210 -11.71 2.96 4.91
C ALA A 210 -12.06 1.46 5.04
N ALA A 211 -11.05 0.60 5.29
CA ALA A 211 -11.27 -0.83 5.56
C ALA A 211 -12.18 -1.04 6.78
N ALA A 212 -12.07 -0.18 7.79
CA ALA A 212 -12.91 -0.26 8.98
C ALA A 212 -14.26 0.46 8.82
N LEU A 213 -14.32 1.53 8.04
CA LEU A 213 -15.54 2.35 7.89
C LEU A 213 -16.52 1.79 6.87
N ALA A 214 -16.06 1.36 5.70
CA ALA A 214 -16.94 0.98 4.60
C ALA A 214 -17.87 -0.21 4.92
N PRO A 215 -17.42 -1.26 5.62
CA PRO A 215 -18.31 -2.34 6.06
C PRO A 215 -19.40 -1.86 7.02
N GLU A 216 -19.09 -0.94 7.93
CA GLU A 216 -20.08 -0.37 8.85
C GLU A 216 -21.15 0.44 8.11
N LEU A 217 -20.75 1.20 7.08
CA LEU A 217 -21.70 1.90 6.22
C LEU A 217 -22.65 0.91 5.51
N ALA A 218 -22.11 -0.21 5.00
CA ALA A 218 -22.92 -1.24 4.36
C ALA A 218 -23.90 -1.90 5.36
N LEU A 219 -23.45 -2.19 6.58
CA LEU A 219 -24.27 -2.75 7.66
C LEU A 219 -25.32 -1.77 8.17
N ALA A 220 -25.02 -0.47 8.16
CA ALA A 220 -25.96 0.59 8.51
C ALA A 220 -27.01 0.85 7.42
N GLY A 221 -26.94 0.16 6.27
CA GLY A 221 -27.93 0.27 5.21
C GLY A 221 -27.66 1.37 4.18
N PHE A 222 -26.48 1.99 4.18
CA PHE A 222 -26.09 2.88 3.09
C PHE A 222 -25.99 2.13 1.77
N THR A 223 -26.30 2.81 0.67
CA THR A 223 -26.28 2.25 -0.67
C THR A 223 -25.41 3.08 -1.61
N ALA A 224 -24.90 2.44 -2.66
CA ALA A 224 -24.23 3.06 -3.78
C ALA A 224 -24.79 2.47 -5.08
N GLN A 225 -24.64 3.18 -6.19
CA GLN A 225 -25.04 2.69 -7.51
C GLN A 225 -24.17 1.49 -7.95
N GLU A 226 -24.67 0.69 -8.87
CA GLU A 226 -24.02 -0.56 -9.29
C GLU A 226 -22.66 -0.33 -9.97
N ASP A 227 -22.51 0.76 -10.70
CA ASP A 227 -21.34 1.16 -11.45
C ASP A 227 -20.46 2.20 -10.72
N ALA A 228 -20.66 2.40 -9.41
CA ALA A 228 -19.91 3.38 -8.60
C ALA A 228 -18.38 3.21 -8.68
N ILE A 229 -17.90 1.97 -8.77
CA ILE A 229 -16.45 1.67 -8.88
C ILE A 229 -15.95 2.04 -10.28
N GLU A 230 -16.67 1.62 -11.30
CA GLU A 230 -16.35 1.89 -12.71
C GLU A 230 -16.34 3.38 -13.01
N GLU A 231 -17.33 4.11 -12.50
CA GLU A 231 -17.38 5.57 -12.62
C GLU A 231 -16.22 6.23 -11.88
N ALA A 232 -16.01 5.86 -10.62
CA ALA A 232 -14.96 6.46 -9.80
C ALA A 232 -13.56 6.22 -10.40
N LEU A 233 -13.22 4.98 -10.73
CA LEU A 233 -11.91 4.64 -11.28
C LEU A 233 -11.75 5.03 -12.75
N GLY A 234 -12.82 4.94 -13.56
CA GLY A 234 -12.75 5.20 -15.00
C GLY A 234 -12.90 6.66 -15.39
N GLN A 235 -13.56 7.48 -14.56
CA GLN A 235 -13.93 8.85 -14.94
C GLN A 235 -13.52 9.91 -13.92
N LEU A 236 -13.64 9.65 -12.61
CA LEU A 236 -13.38 10.66 -11.57
C LEU A 236 -11.90 10.74 -11.20
N VAL A 237 -11.30 9.66 -10.65
CA VAL A 237 -9.89 9.65 -10.21
C VAL A 237 -8.94 9.06 -11.25
N GLY A 238 -9.45 8.31 -12.20
CA GLY A 238 -8.72 7.74 -13.33
C GLY A 238 -9.15 8.28 -14.67
N SER A 239 -8.44 7.87 -15.72
CA SER A 239 -8.75 8.12 -17.12
C SER A 239 -9.34 6.89 -17.83
N ALA A 240 -9.19 5.72 -17.25
CA ALA A 240 -9.78 4.47 -17.72
C ALA A 240 -9.83 3.43 -16.59
N PHE A 241 -10.84 2.56 -16.66
CA PHE A 241 -10.91 1.35 -15.83
C PHE A 241 -11.48 0.21 -16.68
N ALA A 242 -10.63 -0.78 -16.96
CA ALA A 242 -11.00 -1.98 -17.70
C ALA A 242 -11.36 -3.10 -16.71
N THR A 243 -12.55 -3.66 -16.84
CA THR A 243 -12.98 -4.80 -16.03
C THR A 243 -12.64 -6.14 -16.68
N ASP A 244 -12.36 -6.14 -17.99
CA ASP A 244 -11.89 -7.32 -18.71
C ASP A 244 -10.55 -7.78 -18.11
N GLY A 245 -10.45 -9.05 -17.77
CA GLY A 245 -9.25 -9.60 -17.14
C GLY A 245 -9.21 -9.53 -15.60
N LEU A 246 -10.14 -8.85 -14.93
CA LEU A 246 -10.20 -8.83 -13.46
C LEU A 246 -10.27 -10.24 -12.85
N LEU A 247 -10.93 -11.17 -13.54
CA LEU A 247 -11.14 -12.54 -13.08
C LEU A 247 -10.15 -13.54 -13.66
N ASP A 248 -9.24 -13.12 -14.54
CA ASP A 248 -8.29 -14.02 -15.22
C ASP A 248 -7.42 -14.77 -14.21
N GLY A 249 -7.52 -16.12 -14.24
CA GLY A 249 -6.78 -16.98 -13.33
C GLY A 249 -7.12 -16.79 -11.86
N LEU A 250 -8.29 -16.25 -11.53
CA LEU A 250 -8.76 -16.08 -10.15
C LEU A 250 -8.76 -17.43 -9.41
N GLY A 251 -8.11 -17.49 -8.25
CA GLY A 251 -7.92 -18.71 -7.47
C GLY A 251 -6.79 -19.65 -7.95
N ALA A 252 -6.31 -19.50 -9.19
CA ALA A 252 -5.19 -20.25 -9.73
C ALA A 252 -3.88 -19.45 -9.73
N ARG A 253 -3.94 -18.19 -10.10
CA ARG A 253 -2.83 -17.24 -10.04
C ARG A 253 -3.05 -16.29 -8.88
N TRP A 254 -2.06 -16.17 -8.01
CA TRP A 254 -2.08 -15.32 -6.83
C TRP A 254 -1.11 -14.16 -6.99
N GLU A 255 -1.61 -12.95 -7.07
CA GLU A 255 -0.82 -11.76 -7.40
C GLU A 255 0.16 -11.37 -6.29
N ILE A 256 -0.10 -11.73 -5.03
CA ILE A 256 0.82 -11.48 -3.93
C ILE A 256 2.19 -12.13 -4.15
N THR A 257 2.26 -13.27 -4.86
CA THR A 257 3.54 -13.94 -5.16
C THR A 257 4.34 -13.25 -6.27
N ARG A 258 3.76 -12.23 -6.88
CA ARG A 258 4.37 -11.44 -7.97
C ARG A 258 4.79 -10.04 -7.50
N ASN A 259 4.79 -9.81 -6.19
CA ASN A 259 5.29 -8.57 -5.61
C ASN A 259 6.83 -8.50 -5.69
N TYR A 260 7.37 -7.35 -5.28
CA TYR A 260 8.79 -7.19 -4.95
C TYR A 260 8.93 -6.59 -3.56
N PHE A 261 9.97 -7.00 -2.84
CA PHE A 261 10.42 -6.33 -1.62
C PHE A 261 11.41 -5.23 -1.98
N ARG A 262 11.41 -4.13 -1.23
CA ARG A 262 12.37 -3.05 -1.45
C ARG A 262 13.64 -3.29 -0.66
N LEU A 263 14.77 -3.20 -1.35
CA LEU A 263 16.09 -3.24 -0.74
C LEU A 263 16.62 -1.83 -0.41
N TYR A 264 16.03 -0.80 -1.06
CA TYR A 264 16.41 0.59 -0.89
C TYR A 264 15.20 1.42 -0.47
N ALA A 265 15.40 2.29 0.53
CA ALA A 265 14.34 3.16 1.06
C ALA A 265 14.13 4.39 0.16
N CYS A 266 13.76 4.17 -1.09
CA CYS A 266 13.50 5.21 -2.09
C CYS A 266 12.46 4.78 -3.12
N CYS A 267 12.05 5.69 -3.98
CA CYS A 267 11.06 5.42 -5.01
C CYS A 267 11.55 4.32 -5.97
N ASN A 268 10.68 3.35 -6.25
CA ASN A 268 11.02 2.14 -7.01
C ASN A 268 11.72 2.40 -8.37
N PRO A 269 11.36 3.42 -9.18
CA PRO A 269 12.09 3.72 -10.43
C PRO A 269 13.59 3.96 -10.28
N ILE A 270 14.08 4.27 -9.07
CA ILE A 270 15.50 4.48 -8.78
C ILE A 270 16.26 3.15 -8.58
N HIS A 271 15.58 2.10 -8.13
CA HIS A 271 16.19 0.82 -7.73
C HIS A 271 17.08 0.19 -8.81
N PRO A 272 16.70 0.08 -10.10
CA PRO A 272 17.57 -0.55 -11.10
C PRO A 272 18.94 0.13 -11.23
N ALA A 273 18.99 1.46 -11.06
CA ALA A 273 20.28 2.17 -11.09
C ALA A 273 21.12 1.89 -9.85
N LEU A 274 20.48 1.69 -8.69
CA LEU A 274 21.18 1.32 -7.44
C LEU A 274 21.66 -0.14 -7.47
N ASP A 275 20.93 -1.04 -8.10
CA ASP A 275 21.35 -2.44 -8.30
C ASP A 275 22.63 -2.46 -9.14
N CYS A 276 22.66 -1.78 -10.30
CA CYS A 276 23.87 -1.67 -11.14
C CYS A 276 25.03 -1.01 -10.38
N LEU A 277 24.76 0.06 -9.62
CA LEU A 277 25.79 0.73 -8.83
C LEU A 277 26.34 -0.18 -7.73
N SER A 278 25.47 -0.95 -7.08
CA SER A 278 25.89 -1.92 -6.06
C SER A 278 26.83 -2.99 -6.61
N GLU A 279 26.55 -3.50 -7.82
CA GLU A 279 27.41 -4.46 -8.52
C GLU A 279 28.78 -3.84 -8.84
N ILE A 280 28.80 -2.62 -9.41
CA ILE A 280 30.04 -1.89 -9.71
C ILE A 280 30.88 -1.64 -8.45
N LEU A 281 30.24 -1.19 -7.36
CA LEU A 281 30.94 -0.94 -6.09
C LEU A 281 31.50 -2.24 -5.49
N ALA A 282 30.77 -3.35 -5.63
CA ALA A 282 31.22 -4.67 -5.14
C ALA A 282 32.37 -5.24 -5.97
N GLU A 283 32.48 -4.90 -7.26
CA GLU A 283 33.57 -5.35 -8.13
C GLU A 283 34.83 -4.50 -8.01
N LEU A 284 34.67 -3.17 -8.01
CA LEU A 284 35.81 -2.25 -8.08
C LEU A 284 36.32 -1.78 -6.73
N HIS A 285 35.50 -1.87 -5.68
CA HIS A 285 35.80 -1.37 -4.32
C HIS A 285 36.42 0.03 -4.25
N PRO A 286 35.90 1.03 -5.02
CA PRO A 286 36.48 2.37 -5.05
C PRO A 286 36.21 3.09 -3.73
N ARG A 287 37.14 3.92 -3.31
CA ARG A 287 36.87 4.88 -2.24
C ARG A 287 36.02 6.03 -2.80
N PRO A 288 35.18 6.69 -1.99
CA PRO A 288 34.36 7.80 -2.46
C PRO A 288 35.14 8.95 -3.13
N ASP A 289 36.38 9.21 -2.67
CA ASP A 289 37.26 10.24 -3.20
C ASP A 289 37.96 9.86 -4.55
N GLU A 290 37.84 8.60 -4.96
CA GLU A 290 38.36 8.11 -6.23
C GLU A 290 37.29 8.21 -7.35
N ILE A 291 36.04 8.50 -7.02
CA ILE A 291 34.94 8.59 -7.98
C ILE A 291 34.79 10.03 -8.46
N ALA A 292 35.16 10.30 -9.69
CA ALA A 292 35.03 11.61 -10.29
C ALA A 292 33.58 11.93 -10.72
N ARG A 293 32.84 10.93 -11.21
CA ARG A 293 31.49 11.09 -11.76
C ARG A 293 30.75 9.76 -11.80
N ILE A 294 29.43 9.82 -11.57
CA ILE A 294 28.49 8.72 -11.82
C ILE A 294 27.53 9.16 -12.92
N GLU A 295 27.49 8.42 -14.01
CA GLU A 295 26.53 8.60 -15.11
C GLU A 295 25.49 7.50 -15.07
N VAL A 296 24.21 7.87 -15.06
CA VAL A 296 23.09 6.94 -15.05
C VAL A 296 22.24 7.13 -16.29
N ALA A 297 22.27 6.16 -17.20
CA ALA A 297 21.32 6.06 -18.29
C ALA A 297 20.07 5.30 -17.80
N THR A 298 18.91 5.96 -17.84
CA THR A 298 17.67 5.39 -17.32
C THR A 298 16.45 5.83 -18.15
N TYR A 299 15.29 5.23 -17.87
CA TYR A 299 14.06 5.57 -18.57
C TYR A 299 13.43 6.89 -18.08
N ARG A 300 12.56 7.47 -18.92
CA ARG A 300 11.98 8.81 -18.73
C ARG A 300 11.42 9.04 -17.32
N PHE A 301 10.71 8.07 -16.76
CA PHE A 301 10.06 8.24 -15.45
C PHE A 301 11.08 8.34 -14.30
N ALA A 302 12.17 7.59 -14.33
CA ALA A 302 13.24 7.71 -13.34
C ALA A 302 14.08 8.98 -13.55
N SER A 303 14.30 9.42 -14.78
CA SER A 303 15.14 10.58 -15.10
C SER A 303 14.61 11.93 -14.59
N VAL A 304 13.32 12.02 -14.19
CA VAL A 304 12.77 13.24 -13.60
C VAL A 304 13.16 13.38 -12.11
N MET A 305 13.62 12.32 -11.46
CA MET A 305 14.06 12.29 -10.05
C MET A 305 15.54 12.73 -9.94
N LYS A 306 15.87 13.88 -10.49
CA LYS A 306 17.24 14.33 -10.71
C LYS A 306 17.73 15.46 -9.78
N ASN A 307 16.96 15.80 -8.72
CA ASN A 307 17.38 16.83 -7.78
C ASN A 307 18.58 16.36 -6.95
N PRO A 308 19.78 16.96 -7.07
CA PRO A 308 20.96 16.56 -6.30
C PRO A 308 20.92 17.03 -4.85
N ASP A 309 20.12 18.06 -4.55
CA ASP A 309 20.02 18.67 -3.21
C ASP A 309 18.56 18.64 -2.74
N PRO A 310 18.05 17.50 -2.31
CA PRO A 310 16.67 17.38 -1.84
C PRO A 310 16.48 18.17 -0.52
N PRO A 311 15.42 19.00 -0.41
CA PRO A 311 15.24 19.95 0.70
C PRO A 311 14.88 19.27 2.03
N ASN A 312 14.51 18.01 2.03
CA ASN A 312 14.15 17.27 3.24
C ASN A 312 14.26 15.75 3.04
N TYR A 313 14.07 15.02 4.14
CA TYR A 313 14.12 13.56 4.16
C TYR A 313 13.20 12.92 3.13
N PHE A 314 11.94 13.38 2.98
CA PHE A 314 11.01 12.73 2.08
C PHE A 314 11.36 13.00 0.60
N ALA A 315 11.82 14.20 0.28
CA ALA A 315 12.34 14.53 -1.06
C ALA A 315 13.55 13.66 -1.44
N SER A 316 14.42 13.32 -0.47
CA SER A 316 15.59 12.48 -0.73
C SER A 316 15.22 11.08 -1.24
N LYS A 317 14.01 10.58 -0.90
CA LYS A 317 13.47 9.31 -1.38
C LYS A 317 13.09 9.33 -2.87
N TYR A 318 13.01 10.52 -3.45
CA TYR A 318 12.69 10.77 -4.87
C TYR A 318 13.87 11.45 -5.60
N SER A 319 15.10 11.24 -5.11
CA SER A 319 16.32 11.76 -5.70
C SER A 319 17.28 10.64 -6.05
N LEU A 320 17.46 10.37 -7.35
CA LEU A 320 18.43 9.39 -7.84
C LEU A 320 19.88 9.82 -7.52
N PRO A 321 20.30 11.10 -7.72
CA PRO A 321 21.66 11.53 -7.35
C PRO A 321 21.94 11.36 -5.85
N HIS A 322 20.98 11.70 -4.98
CA HIS A 322 21.14 11.53 -3.53
C HIS A 322 21.25 10.06 -3.15
N ALA A 323 20.40 9.19 -3.71
CA ALA A 323 20.43 7.75 -3.43
C ALA A 323 21.75 7.11 -3.89
N ALA A 324 22.25 7.49 -5.07
CA ALA A 324 23.54 7.02 -5.58
C ALA A 324 24.71 7.49 -4.71
N ALA A 325 24.70 8.76 -4.30
CA ALA A 325 25.73 9.28 -3.36
C ALA A 325 25.69 8.56 -2.01
N ALA A 326 24.50 8.27 -1.47
CA ALA A 326 24.35 7.52 -0.23
C ALA A 326 24.93 6.10 -0.34
N MET A 327 24.70 5.41 -1.46
CA MET A 327 25.30 4.10 -1.74
C MET A 327 26.82 4.15 -1.72
N VAL A 328 27.42 5.15 -2.36
CA VAL A 328 28.88 5.30 -2.41
C VAL A 328 29.47 5.62 -1.04
N VAL A 329 28.86 6.56 -0.30
CA VAL A 329 29.44 7.07 0.94
C VAL A 329 29.13 6.18 2.14
N ARG A 330 27.96 5.56 2.17
CA ARG A 330 27.48 4.77 3.32
C ARG A 330 27.45 3.26 3.07
N GLY A 331 27.64 2.83 1.83
CA GLY A 331 27.48 1.43 1.42
C GLY A 331 26.02 0.97 1.30
N HIS A 332 25.04 1.85 1.53
CA HIS A 332 23.62 1.53 1.41
C HIS A 332 22.76 2.78 1.15
N ALA A 333 21.59 2.59 0.52
CA ALA A 333 20.54 3.59 0.41
C ALA A 333 19.35 3.22 1.32
N GLY A 334 19.61 3.03 2.59
CA GLY A 334 18.63 2.71 3.64
C GLY A 334 17.85 3.95 4.12
N PHE A 335 17.16 3.82 5.27
CA PHE A 335 16.43 4.90 5.95
C PHE A 335 17.18 5.40 7.18
#